data_cf7b3b75c645000bf4160f8ed7a8ec44
#
_entry.id   cf7b3b75c645000bf4160f8ed7a8ec44
#
_cell.length_a   1.000
_cell.length_b   1.000
_cell.length_c   1.000
_cell.angle_alpha   90.00
_cell.angle_beta   90.00
_cell.angle_gamma   90.00
#
_symmetry.space_group_name_H-M   'P 1'
#
loop_
_entity.id
_entity.type
_entity.pdbx_description
1 polymer ?
#
loop_
_entity_poly.entity_id
_entity_poly.type
_entity_poly.pdbx_seq_one_letter_code
_entity_poly.pdbx_strand_id
1 'polypeptide(L)'
;MRMAENYRFRPPYPTEVYTTLLELMREHPRIILDAGCGTGKITLGLIDHIDRADAVDTSDAMLRVARASPAAASSKIRWIHGSIEDAPLDPPYGLIVAASSIHWMDLDRTLPRFADALAEGAMLAVLDGDAPVDAPWEREETAFMIDFIAAQEGQRPNWWKTIRERFAEPVLMHPLFERRGHRITAPFSFSQSIADYLRCQHSRSAWSEDQLGAKASVEFDAEMTTILKRYARDGMLTFDVQTRIEWGRVRRS
;
A
#
# COMPACT_ATOMS: atom_id res chain seq x y z
N MET A 1 6.54 -10.80 -11.53
CA MET A 1 7.44 -9.76 -12.08
C MET A 1 6.65 -8.54 -12.57
N ARG A 2 5.65 -8.71 -13.43
CA ARG A 2 4.82 -7.60 -13.96
C ARG A 2 4.10 -6.75 -12.91
N MET A 3 3.58 -7.37 -11.83
CA MET A 3 2.90 -6.64 -10.76
C MET A 3 3.80 -5.57 -10.12
N ALA A 4 5.06 -5.89 -9.81
CA ALA A 4 6.02 -4.94 -9.23
C ALA A 4 6.39 -3.80 -10.20
N GLU A 5 6.52 -4.11 -11.49
CA GLU A 5 6.78 -3.10 -12.53
C GLU A 5 5.59 -2.15 -12.71
N ASN A 6 4.36 -2.68 -12.57
CA ASN A 6 3.13 -1.90 -12.66
C ASN A 6 2.92 -0.98 -11.45
N TYR A 7 3.61 -1.22 -10.32
CA TYR A 7 3.46 -0.43 -9.11
C TYR A 7 3.82 1.05 -9.29
N ARG A 8 4.68 1.38 -10.26
CA ARG A 8 5.04 2.76 -10.62
C ARG A 8 3.87 3.59 -11.14
N PHE A 9 2.81 2.95 -11.62
CA PHE A 9 1.61 3.61 -12.14
C PHE A 9 0.60 3.96 -11.04
N ARG A 10 0.80 3.51 -9.80
CA ARG A 10 0.00 3.96 -8.66
C ARG A 10 0.29 5.42 -8.35
N PRO A 11 -0.72 6.22 -8.02
CA PRO A 11 -0.53 7.59 -7.56
C PRO A 11 0.57 7.69 -6.50
N PRO A 12 1.33 8.78 -6.45
CA PRO A 12 2.27 9.04 -5.37
C PRO A 12 1.49 9.35 -4.07
N TYR A 13 2.14 9.15 -2.92
CA TYR A 13 1.62 9.69 -1.68
C TYR A 13 1.73 11.22 -1.68
N PRO A 14 0.69 11.96 -1.25
CA PRO A 14 0.78 13.40 -1.10
C PRO A 14 1.81 13.79 -0.02
N THR A 15 2.40 14.98 -0.14
CA THR A 15 3.42 15.49 0.81
C THR A 15 2.92 15.44 2.26
N GLU A 16 1.62 15.66 2.48
CA GLU A 16 1.00 15.60 3.80
C GLU A 16 1.17 14.25 4.51
N VAL A 17 1.29 13.15 3.77
CA VAL A 17 1.61 11.84 4.35
C VAL A 17 2.96 11.89 5.04
N TYR A 18 3.99 12.36 4.35
CA TYR A 18 5.35 12.42 4.89
C TYR A 18 5.47 13.38 6.06
N THR A 19 4.82 14.55 5.98
CA THR A 19 4.80 15.52 7.10
C THR A 19 4.11 14.94 8.32
N THR A 20 3.01 14.21 8.14
CA THR A 20 2.32 13.52 9.25
C THR A 20 3.21 12.46 9.89
N LEU A 21 3.88 11.62 9.11
CA LEU A 21 4.78 10.60 9.64
C LEU A 21 5.96 11.22 10.40
N LEU A 22 6.51 12.35 9.92
CA LEU A 22 7.56 13.08 10.63
C LEU A 22 7.07 13.73 11.93
N GLU A 23 5.84 14.22 11.97
CA GLU A 23 5.20 14.72 13.18
C GLU A 23 5.08 13.63 14.25
N LEU A 24 4.72 12.41 13.86
CA LEU A 24 4.61 11.26 14.77
C LEU A 24 5.97 10.84 15.35
N MET A 25 7.08 11.17 14.67
CA MET A 25 8.44 10.87 15.14
C MET A 25 9.11 12.02 15.89
N ARG A 26 8.46 13.17 16.10
CA ARG A 26 9.13 14.42 16.58
C ARG A 26 9.94 14.22 17.86
N GLU A 27 9.44 13.40 18.79
CA GLU A 27 10.05 13.17 20.11
C GLU A 27 10.69 11.78 20.22
N HIS A 28 10.87 11.08 19.10
CA HIS A 28 11.36 9.71 19.04
C HIS A 28 12.61 9.60 18.15
N PRO A 29 13.35 8.50 18.20
CA PRO A 29 14.44 8.25 17.27
C PRO A 29 13.97 8.40 15.82
N ARG A 30 14.76 9.05 14.96
CA ARG A 30 14.46 9.14 13.52
C ARG A 30 14.82 7.88 12.78
N ILE A 31 14.35 6.76 13.30
CA ILE A 31 14.56 5.41 12.77
C ILE A 31 13.20 4.80 12.49
N ILE A 32 12.98 4.35 11.27
CA ILE A 32 11.71 3.75 10.87
C ILE A 32 11.85 2.27 10.53
N LEU A 33 10.75 1.53 10.76
CA LEU A 33 10.49 0.24 10.14
C LEU A 33 9.37 0.43 9.11
N ASP A 34 9.67 0.19 7.84
CA ASP A 34 8.69 0.17 6.74
C ASP A 34 8.29 -1.29 6.50
N ALA A 35 7.17 -1.69 7.10
CA ALA A 35 6.69 -3.07 7.12
C ALA A 35 5.80 -3.36 5.89
N GLY A 36 6.29 -4.20 4.98
CA GLY A 36 5.72 -4.39 3.65
C GLY A 36 6.00 -3.18 2.75
N CYS A 37 7.28 -2.83 2.65
CA CYS A 37 7.73 -1.58 2.00
C CYS A 37 7.47 -1.51 0.49
N GLY A 38 7.19 -2.65 -0.16
CA GLY A 38 6.96 -2.72 -1.59
C GLY A 38 8.12 -2.12 -2.39
N THR A 39 7.80 -1.14 -3.24
CA THR A 39 8.79 -0.40 -4.03
C THR A 39 9.47 0.75 -3.27
N GLY A 40 9.29 0.81 -1.95
CA GLY A 40 9.98 1.76 -1.07
C GLY A 40 9.42 3.19 -1.08
N LYS A 41 8.19 3.42 -1.51
CA LYS A 41 7.63 4.78 -1.60
C LYS A 41 7.72 5.56 -0.29
N ILE A 42 7.42 4.93 0.85
CA ILE A 42 7.52 5.57 2.17
C ILE A 42 8.98 5.76 2.57
N THR A 43 9.78 4.70 2.54
CA THR A 43 11.20 4.76 2.89
C THR A 43 11.95 5.82 2.09
N LEU A 44 11.80 5.82 0.76
CA LEU A 44 12.49 6.76 -0.13
C LEU A 44 11.99 8.20 0.04
N GLY A 45 10.71 8.39 0.32
CA GLY A 45 10.15 9.72 0.56
C GLY A 45 10.56 10.34 1.90
N LEU A 46 10.99 9.53 2.88
CA LEU A 46 11.44 9.98 4.20
C LEU A 46 12.97 10.04 4.35
N ILE A 47 13.74 9.50 3.39
CA ILE A 47 15.17 9.19 3.57
C ILE A 47 16.03 10.39 3.97
N ASP A 48 15.71 11.59 3.48
CA ASP A 48 16.45 12.81 3.80
C ASP A 48 16.15 13.33 5.22
N HIS A 49 15.08 12.85 5.85
CA HIS A 49 14.57 13.30 7.14
C HIS A 49 14.78 12.30 8.28
N ILE A 50 15.30 11.13 7.99
CA ILE A 50 15.52 10.04 8.95
C ILE A 50 16.99 9.65 9.02
N ASP A 51 17.37 8.99 10.11
CA ASP A 51 18.75 8.54 10.33
C ASP A 51 18.94 7.13 9.79
N ARG A 52 17.89 6.28 9.86
CA ARG A 52 17.91 4.89 9.39
C ARG A 52 16.51 4.38 9.06
N ALA A 53 16.44 3.47 8.10
CA ALA A 53 15.24 2.71 7.76
C ALA A 53 15.56 1.22 7.62
N ASP A 54 14.73 0.38 8.24
CA ASP A 54 14.59 -1.02 7.89
C ASP A 54 13.36 -1.17 7.00
N ALA A 55 13.57 -1.56 5.75
CA ALA A 55 12.52 -1.71 4.74
C ALA A 55 12.35 -3.20 4.42
N VAL A 56 11.28 -3.79 4.92
CA VAL A 56 11.00 -5.23 4.85
C VAL A 56 9.91 -5.52 3.85
N ASP A 57 10.14 -6.46 2.94
CA ASP A 57 9.11 -6.97 2.03
C ASP A 57 9.34 -8.44 1.68
N THR A 58 8.27 -9.19 1.51
CA THR A 58 8.31 -10.60 1.10
C THR A 58 8.58 -10.79 -0.38
N SER A 59 8.42 -9.73 -1.19
CA SER A 59 8.60 -9.77 -2.65
C SER A 59 9.96 -9.25 -3.07
N ASP A 60 10.87 -10.15 -3.45
CA ASP A 60 12.15 -9.76 -4.05
C ASP A 60 11.97 -8.91 -5.32
N ALA A 61 10.89 -9.13 -6.08
CA ALA A 61 10.57 -8.31 -7.26
C ALA A 61 10.28 -6.85 -6.89
N MET A 62 9.55 -6.60 -5.78
CA MET A 62 9.31 -5.25 -5.25
C MET A 62 10.62 -4.60 -4.79
N LEU A 63 11.43 -5.31 -4.01
CA LEU A 63 12.71 -4.82 -3.53
C LEU A 63 13.70 -4.53 -4.65
N ARG A 64 13.67 -5.29 -5.75
CA ARG A 64 14.49 -4.97 -6.94
C ARG A 64 14.08 -3.64 -7.56
N VAL A 65 12.78 -3.37 -7.67
CA VAL A 65 12.29 -2.07 -8.16
C VAL A 65 12.68 -0.95 -7.19
N ALA A 66 12.53 -1.15 -5.89
CA ALA A 66 12.95 -0.18 -4.86
C ALA A 66 14.43 0.18 -4.98
N ARG A 67 15.30 -0.83 -5.05
CA ARG A 67 16.77 -0.69 -5.15
C ARG A 67 17.24 -0.04 -6.46
N ALA A 68 16.41 -0.04 -7.50
CA ALA A 68 16.73 0.62 -8.77
C ALA A 68 16.62 2.17 -8.70
N SER A 69 16.00 2.71 -7.64
CA SER A 69 15.97 4.16 -7.41
C SER A 69 17.34 4.69 -6.99
N PRO A 70 17.81 5.83 -7.51
CA PRO A 70 19.05 6.46 -7.06
C PRO A 70 19.11 6.72 -5.55
N ALA A 71 17.98 7.13 -4.95
CA ALA A 71 17.87 7.37 -3.50
C ALA A 71 18.02 6.08 -2.67
N ALA A 72 17.78 4.91 -3.26
CA ALA A 72 17.93 3.62 -2.60
C ALA A 72 19.39 3.23 -2.31
N ALA A 73 20.36 3.91 -2.92
CA ALA A 73 21.79 3.72 -2.65
C ALA A 73 22.24 4.34 -1.31
N SER A 74 21.35 5.03 -0.59
CA SER A 74 21.64 5.59 0.73
C SER A 74 22.05 4.51 1.73
N SER A 75 23.15 4.69 2.42
CA SER A 75 23.62 3.80 3.50
C SER A 75 22.67 3.77 4.72
N LYS A 76 21.70 4.67 4.75
CA LYS A 76 20.67 4.71 5.80
C LYS A 76 19.62 3.61 5.64
N ILE A 77 19.52 2.97 4.47
CA ILE A 77 18.44 2.00 4.20
C ILE A 77 18.99 0.58 4.26
N ARG A 78 18.35 -0.24 5.07
CA ARG A 78 18.55 -1.68 5.09
C ARG A 78 17.34 -2.36 4.44
N TRP A 79 17.53 -2.81 3.20
CA TRP A 79 16.52 -3.55 2.45
C TRP A 79 16.52 -5.03 2.87
N ILE A 80 15.43 -5.53 3.44
CA ILE A 80 15.31 -6.87 4.00
C ILE A 80 14.27 -7.65 3.22
N HIS A 81 14.68 -8.75 2.58
CA HIS A 81 13.77 -9.69 1.92
C HIS A 81 13.33 -10.75 2.94
N GLY A 82 12.05 -10.81 3.23
CA GLY A 82 11.46 -11.75 4.17
C GLY A 82 10.12 -11.29 4.72
N SER A 83 9.49 -12.16 5.49
CA SER A 83 8.25 -11.79 6.18
C SER A 83 8.57 -10.89 7.38
N ILE A 84 7.67 -10.00 7.70
CA ILE A 84 7.84 -9.10 8.85
C ILE A 84 7.84 -9.87 10.18
N GLU A 85 7.18 -11.02 10.21
CA GLU A 85 7.11 -11.91 11.35
C GLU A 85 8.47 -12.50 11.73
N ASP A 86 9.39 -12.64 10.76
CA ASP A 86 10.67 -13.34 10.94
C ASP A 86 11.88 -12.47 10.58
N ALA A 87 11.68 -11.29 10.00
CA ALA A 87 12.76 -10.40 9.57
C ALA A 87 13.72 -10.02 10.73
N PRO A 88 15.03 -9.92 10.47
CA PRO A 88 16.01 -9.49 11.48
C PRO A 88 15.91 -7.98 11.71
N LEU A 89 15.05 -7.55 12.63
CA LEU A 89 14.86 -6.15 12.99
C LEU A 89 16.03 -5.63 13.85
N ASP A 90 16.24 -4.31 13.81
CA ASP A 90 17.27 -3.62 14.59
C ASP A 90 16.66 -2.42 15.35
N PRO A 91 15.89 -2.70 16.44
CA PRO A 91 15.23 -1.68 17.25
C PRO A 91 16.21 -0.80 18.04
N PRO A 92 15.75 0.30 18.69
CA PRO A 92 14.36 0.75 18.72
C PRO A 92 13.96 1.60 17.52
N TYR A 93 12.69 1.48 17.07
CA TYR A 93 12.12 2.34 16.02
C TYR A 93 11.30 3.48 16.61
N GLY A 94 11.49 4.69 16.09
CA GLY A 94 10.66 5.85 16.44
C GLY A 94 9.30 5.84 15.73
N LEU A 95 9.16 5.04 14.67
CA LEU A 95 7.90 4.83 13.98
C LEU A 95 7.95 3.49 13.23
N ILE A 96 6.87 2.75 13.27
CA ILE A 96 6.61 1.63 12.35
C ILE A 96 5.52 2.07 11.39
N VAL A 97 5.74 1.85 10.10
CA VAL A 97 4.76 2.20 9.05
C VAL A 97 4.36 0.93 8.31
N ALA A 98 3.05 0.74 8.12
CA ALA A 98 2.49 -0.30 7.27
C ALA A 98 1.57 0.36 6.23
N ALA A 99 2.11 0.63 5.03
CA ALA A 99 1.42 1.33 3.97
C ALA A 99 0.82 0.36 2.95
N SER A 100 -0.50 0.20 2.96
CA SER A 100 -1.26 -0.78 2.16
C SER A 100 -0.70 -2.21 2.28
N SER A 101 -0.22 -2.57 3.47
CA SER A 101 0.48 -3.84 3.70
C SER A 101 0.00 -4.63 4.92
N ILE A 102 -0.57 -3.98 5.93
CA ILE A 102 -0.92 -4.60 7.22
C ILE A 102 -1.86 -5.80 7.09
N HIS A 103 -2.73 -5.80 6.09
CA HIS A 103 -3.70 -6.86 5.81
C HIS A 103 -3.06 -8.15 5.25
N TRP A 104 -1.74 -8.14 4.99
CA TRP A 104 -0.98 -9.31 4.57
C TRP A 104 -0.28 -10.02 5.73
N MET A 105 -0.26 -9.41 6.91
CA MET A 105 0.50 -9.85 8.07
C MET A 105 -0.35 -10.72 9.00
N ASP A 106 0.30 -11.65 9.68
CA ASP A 106 -0.26 -12.35 10.83
C ASP A 106 -0.21 -11.41 12.04
N LEU A 107 -1.32 -10.76 12.36
CA LEU A 107 -1.38 -9.73 13.40
C LEU A 107 -1.08 -10.26 14.80
N ASP A 108 -1.44 -11.52 15.09
CA ASP A 108 -1.17 -12.15 16.39
C ASP A 108 0.34 -12.35 16.62
N ARG A 109 1.13 -12.52 15.56
CA ARG A 109 2.59 -12.59 15.59
C ARG A 109 3.25 -11.22 15.44
N THR A 110 2.71 -10.38 14.58
CA THR A 110 3.33 -9.12 14.17
C THR A 110 3.19 -8.03 15.22
N LEU A 111 1.99 -7.86 15.81
CA LEU A 111 1.77 -6.77 16.77
C LEU A 111 2.61 -6.91 18.07
N PRO A 112 2.74 -8.09 18.71
CA PRO A 112 3.67 -8.23 19.84
C PRO A 112 5.11 -7.86 19.46
N ARG A 113 5.54 -8.28 18.27
CA ARG A 113 6.87 -7.96 17.76
C ARG A 113 7.06 -6.44 17.51
N PHE A 114 6.03 -5.75 17.02
CA PHE A 114 6.05 -4.30 16.88
C PHE A 114 6.10 -3.59 18.24
N ALA A 115 5.35 -4.09 19.24
CA ALA A 115 5.37 -3.54 20.58
C ALA A 115 6.76 -3.59 21.23
N ASP A 116 7.52 -4.68 20.98
CA ASP A 116 8.88 -4.83 21.47
C ASP A 116 9.91 -4.02 20.68
N ALA A 117 9.65 -3.74 19.42
CA ALA A 117 10.54 -3.03 18.51
C ALA A 117 10.38 -1.50 18.55
N LEU A 118 9.22 -0.99 18.97
CA LEU A 118 8.97 0.45 19.09
C LEU A 118 9.73 1.03 20.30
N ALA A 119 10.26 2.24 20.12
CA ALA A 119 10.73 3.06 21.23
C ALA A 119 9.57 3.39 22.18
N GLU A 120 9.87 3.76 23.41
CA GLU A 120 8.86 4.13 24.40
C GLU A 120 7.99 5.30 23.87
N GLY A 121 6.68 5.12 23.86
CA GLY A 121 5.72 6.09 23.38
C GLY A 121 5.60 6.20 21.85
N ALA A 122 6.47 5.56 21.07
CA ALA A 122 6.40 5.54 19.61
C ALA A 122 5.17 4.75 19.11
N MET A 123 4.81 4.91 17.84
CA MET A 123 3.54 4.45 17.30
C MET A 123 3.70 3.58 16.06
N LEU A 124 2.67 2.79 15.80
CA LEU A 124 2.41 2.17 14.49
C LEU A 124 1.50 3.12 13.69
N ALA A 125 1.91 3.46 12.47
CA ALA A 125 1.10 4.15 11.48
C ALA A 125 0.67 3.17 10.38
N VAL A 126 -0.64 3.13 10.11
CA VAL A 126 -1.24 2.32 9.04
C VAL A 126 -1.81 3.26 8.00
N LEU A 127 -1.39 3.08 6.75
CA LEU A 127 -1.80 3.93 5.64
C LEU A 127 -2.62 3.12 4.65
N ASP A 128 -3.66 3.74 4.13
CA ASP A 128 -4.46 3.22 3.03
C ASP A 128 -4.95 4.37 2.13
N GLY A 129 -5.19 4.06 0.86
CA GLY A 129 -5.73 5.00 -0.11
C GLY A 129 -4.74 5.43 -1.19
N ASP A 130 -4.89 4.81 -2.34
CA ASP A 130 -4.29 5.19 -3.61
C ASP A 130 -5.29 4.99 -4.77
N ALA A 131 -6.58 4.83 -4.41
CA ALA A 131 -7.67 4.73 -5.36
C ALA A 131 -8.24 6.12 -5.68
N PRO A 132 -8.88 6.28 -6.85
CA PRO A 132 -9.67 7.46 -7.15
C PRO A 132 -10.73 7.71 -6.07
N VAL A 133 -10.98 8.99 -5.78
CA VAL A 133 -12.04 9.43 -4.88
C VAL A 133 -13.03 10.24 -5.70
N ASP A 134 -14.32 9.91 -5.61
CA ASP A 134 -15.40 10.57 -6.34
C ASP A 134 -15.16 10.65 -7.86
N ALA A 135 -14.51 9.64 -8.45
CA ALA A 135 -14.26 9.62 -9.88
C ALA A 135 -15.55 9.47 -10.67
N PRO A 136 -15.74 10.20 -11.78
CA PRO A 136 -16.99 10.16 -12.54
C PRO A 136 -17.38 8.78 -13.05
N TRP A 137 -16.40 7.87 -13.20
CA TRP A 137 -16.60 6.49 -13.66
C TRP A 137 -16.72 5.46 -12.54
N GLU A 138 -16.54 5.84 -11.28
CA GLU A 138 -16.48 4.94 -10.12
C GLU A 138 -17.67 3.99 -10.05
N ARG A 139 -18.89 4.50 -10.30
CA ARG A 139 -20.11 3.67 -10.28
C ARG A 139 -20.10 2.59 -11.35
N GLU A 140 -19.66 2.92 -12.55
CA GLU A 140 -19.64 1.98 -13.67
C GLU A 140 -18.48 0.99 -13.53
N GLU A 141 -17.31 1.46 -13.10
CA GLU A 141 -16.18 0.62 -12.76
C GLU A 141 -16.53 -0.40 -11.68
N THR A 142 -17.17 0.05 -10.59
CA THR A 142 -17.59 -0.83 -9.51
C THR A 142 -18.60 -1.87 -9.98
N ALA A 143 -19.61 -1.47 -10.77
CA ALA A 143 -20.59 -2.40 -11.33
C ALA A 143 -19.91 -3.44 -12.22
N PHE A 144 -19.04 -3.00 -13.12
CA PHE A 144 -18.26 -3.90 -13.98
C PHE A 144 -17.40 -4.87 -13.16
N MET A 145 -16.69 -4.37 -12.16
CA MET A 145 -15.86 -5.22 -11.31
C MET A 145 -16.67 -6.30 -10.57
N ILE A 146 -17.87 -5.97 -10.07
CA ILE A 146 -18.76 -6.93 -9.43
C ILE A 146 -19.20 -8.00 -10.43
N ASP A 147 -19.66 -7.61 -11.61
CA ASP A 147 -20.14 -8.54 -12.64
C ASP A 147 -18.99 -9.42 -13.16
N PHE A 148 -17.81 -8.84 -13.35
CA PHE A 148 -16.60 -9.56 -13.76
C PHE A 148 -16.18 -10.62 -12.73
N ILE A 149 -16.22 -10.26 -11.44
CA ILE A 149 -15.95 -11.20 -10.35
C ILE A 149 -16.97 -12.34 -10.35
N ALA A 150 -18.25 -12.04 -10.45
CA ALA A 150 -19.32 -13.03 -10.49
C ALA A 150 -19.14 -14.03 -11.65
N ALA A 151 -18.71 -13.53 -12.82
CA ALA A 151 -18.41 -14.37 -13.98
C ALA A 151 -17.18 -15.27 -13.74
N GLN A 152 -16.20 -14.83 -12.93
CA GLN A 152 -15.00 -15.62 -12.59
C GLN A 152 -15.25 -16.61 -11.44
N GLU A 153 -16.21 -16.38 -10.56
CA GLU A 153 -16.50 -17.25 -9.41
C GLU A 153 -16.85 -18.68 -9.81
N GLY A 154 -17.50 -18.88 -10.96
CA GLY A 154 -17.72 -20.21 -11.51
C GLY A 154 -16.43 -20.98 -11.85
N GLN A 155 -15.32 -20.26 -12.05
CA GLN A 155 -13.98 -20.82 -12.36
C GLN A 155 -13.06 -20.86 -11.13
N ARG A 156 -13.31 -19.99 -10.12
CA ARG A 156 -12.48 -19.81 -8.92
C ARG A 156 -13.35 -19.59 -7.67
N PRO A 157 -13.98 -20.62 -7.13
CA PRO A 157 -14.86 -20.50 -5.97
C PRO A 157 -14.13 -19.86 -4.78
N ASN A 158 -14.80 -18.91 -4.11
CA ASN A 158 -14.30 -18.20 -2.92
C ASN A 158 -13.13 -17.23 -3.13
N TRP A 159 -12.63 -17.01 -4.35
CA TRP A 159 -11.54 -16.08 -4.61
C TRP A 159 -11.83 -14.66 -4.07
N TRP A 160 -12.98 -14.08 -4.41
CA TRP A 160 -13.35 -12.75 -3.95
C TRP A 160 -13.60 -12.67 -2.45
N LYS A 161 -14.18 -13.71 -1.88
CA LYS A 161 -14.40 -13.79 -0.43
C LYS A 161 -13.06 -13.69 0.32
N THR A 162 -12.08 -14.45 -0.09
CA THR A 162 -10.73 -14.42 0.51
C THR A 162 -10.09 -13.04 0.40
N ILE A 163 -10.23 -12.35 -0.76
CA ILE A 163 -9.72 -10.99 -0.94
C ILE A 163 -10.44 -10.03 -0.01
N ARG A 164 -11.77 -10.01 -0.01
CA ARG A 164 -12.57 -9.10 0.81
C ARG A 164 -12.32 -9.28 2.32
N GLU A 165 -12.19 -10.51 2.80
CA GLU A 165 -11.87 -10.80 4.20
C GLU A 165 -10.50 -10.26 4.60
N ARG A 166 -9.52 -10.32 3.69
CA ARG A 166 -8.18 -9.80 3.93
C ARG A 166 -8.12 -8.27 4.01
N PHE A 167 -8.92 -7.57 3.21
CA PHE A 167 -8.97 -6.11 3.21
C PHE A 167 -9.93 -5.50 4.25
N ALA A 168 -10.69 -6.31 4.99
CA ALA A 168 -11.40 -5.84 6.18
C ALA A 168 -10.36 -5.40 7.23
N GLU A 169 -10.31 -4.14 7.61
CA GLU A 169 -9.28 -3.49 8.45
C GLU A 169 -9.05 -4.18 9.84
N PRO A 170 -8.48 -5.39 9.88
CA PRO A 170 -8.45 -6.19 11.11
C PRO A 170 -7.58 -5.57 12.19
N VAL A 171 -6.59 -4.75 11.80
CA VAL A 171 -5.69 -4.11 12.75
C VAL A 171 -6.40 -3.10 13.64
N LEU A 172 -7.37 -2.34 13.11
CA LEU A 172 -8.09 -1.32 13.88
C LEU A 172 -9.00 -1.92 14.94
N MET A 173 -9.39 -3.18 14.76
CA MET A 173 -10.23 -3.95 15.70
C MET A 173 -9.41 -4.88 16.59
N HIS A 174 -8.08 -4.96 16.36
CA HIS A 174 -7.23 -5.86 17.12
C HIS A 174 -7.01 -5.37 18.55
N PRO A 175 -7.16 -6.22 19.60
CA PRO A 175 -7.09 -5.80 21.01
C PRO A 175 -5.74 -5.22 21.42
N LEU A 176 -4.66 -5.56 20.72
CA LEU A 176 -3.33 -5.01 20.97
C LEU A 176 -3.09 -3.65 20.27
N PHE A 177 -3.97 -3.19 19.39
CA PHE A 177 -3.83 -1.89 18.75
C PHE A 177 -4.75 -0.85 19.41
N GLU A 178 -4.15 0.14 20.06
CA GLU A 178 -4.86 1.26 20.67
C GLU A 178 -4.76 2.50 19.79
N ARG A 179 -5.81 2.75 18.99
CA ARG A 179 -5.88 3.92 18.11
C ARG A 179 -5.72 5.22 18.90
N ARG A 180 -4.85 6.10 18.44
CA ARG A 180 -4.59 7.42 19.03
C ARG A 180 -5.02 8.58 18.15
N GLY A 181 -5.10 8.35 16.86
CA GLY A 181 -5.56 9.37 15.94
C GLY A 181 -5.68 8.88 14.50
N HIS A 182 -6.17 9.77 13.67
CA HIS A 182 -6.22 9.55 12.22
C HIS A 182 -6.14 10.89 11.50
N ARG A 183 -5.78 10.83 10.23
CA ARG A 183 -5.82 11.94 9.28
C ARG A 183 -6.22 11.40 7.91
N ILE A 184 -7.05 12.15 7.21
CA ILE A 184 -7.29 11.97 5.78
C ILE A 184 -6.65 13.18 5.11
N THR A 185 -5.74 12.94 4.15
CA THR A 185 -5.07 14.05 3.46
C THR A 185 -6.06 14.85 2.62
N ALA A 186 -5.73 16.08 2.33
CA ALA A 186 -6.47 16.83 1.32
C ALA A 186 -6.44 16.05 -0.01
N PRO A 187 -7.55 16.07 -0.79
CA PRO A 187 -7.54 15.48 -2.13
C PRO A 187 -6.53 16.22 -3.01
N PHE A 188 -5.77 15.48 -3.79
CA PHE A 188 -4.92 16.05 -4.82
C PHE A 188 -5.27 15.46 -6.18
N SER A 189 -5.25 16.31 -7.19
CA SER A 189 -5.58 15.91 -8.55
C SER A 189 -4.42 15.14 -9.19
N PHE A 190 -4.72 13.97 -9.74
CA PHE A 190 -3.78 13.11 -10.43
C PHE A 190 -4.31 12.78 -11.83
N SER A 191 -3.41 12.77 -12.81
CA SER A 191 -3.78 12.47 -14.20
C SER A 191 -2.89 11.36 -14.74
N GLN A 192 -3.51 10.41 -15.44
CA GLN A 192 -2.79 9.34 -16.14
C GLN A 192 -3.55 8.87 -17.37
N SER A 193 -2.86 8.24 -18.32
CA SER A 193 -3.50 7.63 -19.47
C SER A 193 -4.39 6.45 -19.06
N ILE A 194 -5.38 6.09 -19.90
CA ILE A 194 -6.18 4.88 -19.69
C ILE A 194 -5.26 3.66 -19.58
N ALA A 195 -4.22 3.56 -20.41
CA ALA A 195 -3.28 2.45 -20.38
C ALA A 195 -2.54 2.36 -19.04
N ASP A 196 -2.12 3.49 -18.45
CA ASP A 196 -1.45 3.52 -17.18
C ASP A 196 -2.41 3.24 -16.00
N TYR A 197 -3.68 3.68 -16.13
CA TYR A 197 -4.73 3.32 -15.19
C TYR A 197 -4.96 1.81 -15.12
N LEU A 198 -5.04 1.12 -16.26
CA LEU A 198 -5.16 -0.33 -16.33
C LEU A 198 -3.94 -1.03 -15.69
N ARG A 199 -2.73 -0.55 -16.00
CA ARG A 199 -1.51 -1.05 -15.35
C ARG A 199 -1.53 -0.82 -13.84
N CYS A 200 -2.07 0.31 -13.38
CA CYS A 200 -2.29 0.56 -11.95
C CYS A 200 -3.24 -0.48 -11.36
N GLN A 201 -4.35 -0.84 -12.02
CA GLN A 201 -5.23 -1.92 -11.56
C GLN A 201 -4.49 -3.27 -11.50
N HIS A 202 -3.71 -3.61 -12.52
CA HIS A 202 -2.90 -4.84 -12.53
C HIS A 202 -1.74 -4.84 -11.51
N SER A 203 -1.43 -3.73 -10.88
CA SER A 203 -0.51 -3.67 -9.73
C SER A 203 -1.16 -4.11 -8.42
N ARG A 204 -2.48 -4.23 -8.38
CA ARG A 204 -3.24 -4.71 -7.23
C ARG A 204 -3.35 -6.23 -7.28
N SER A 205 -3.16 -6.90 -6.14
CA SER A 205 -3.16 -8.37 -6.09
C SER A 205 -4.41 -9.00 -6.67
N ALA A 206 -5.59 -8.40 -6.41
CA ALA A 206 -6.88 -8.89 -6.91
C ALA A 206 -6.98 -8.89 -8.44
N TRP A 207 -6.36 -7.92 -9.09
CA TRP A 207 -6.46 -7.67 -10.53
C TRP A 207 -5.15 -7.95 -11.26
N SER A 208 -4.16 -8.57 -10.60
CA SER A 208 -2.90 -8.89 -11.25
C SER A 208 -3.09 -9.90 -12.39
N GLU A 209 -2.29 -9.77 -13.44
CA GLU A 209 -2.32 -10.71 -14.58
C GLU A 209 -2.06 -12.16 -14.12
N ASP A 210 -1.20 -12.35 -13.10
CA ASP A 210 -0.92 -13.67 -12.53
C ASP A 210 -2.17 -14.24 -11.83
N GLN A 211 -3.00 -13.39 -11.23
CA GLN A 211 -4.24 -13.79 -10.60
C GLN A 211 -5.37 -14.04 -11.61
N LEU A 212 -5.54 -13.14 -12.57
CA LEU A 212 -6.60 -13.24 -13.58
C LEU A 212 -6.30 -14.32 -14.64
N GLY A 213 -5.05 -14.44 -15.05
CA GLY A 213 -4.61 -15.18 -16.22
C GLY A 213 -4.77 -14.37 -17.52
N ALA A 214 -4.08 -14.79 -18.56
CA ALA A 214 -3.94 -14.00 -19.79
C ALA A 214 -5.28 -13.65 -20.48
N LYS A 215 -6.20 -14.62 -20.55
CA LYS A 215 -7.50 -14.39 -21.22
C LYS A 215 -8.36 -13.40 -20.46
N ALA A 216 -8.55 -13.61 -19.16
CA ALA A 216 -9.38 -12.73 -18.33
C ALA A 216 -8.78 -11.32 -18.19
N SER A 217 -7.44 -11.19 -18.19
CA SER A 217 -6.78 -9.86 -18.21
C SER A 217 -7.10 -9.08 -19.46
N VAL A 218 -7.08 -9.71 -20.63
CA VAL A 218 -7.44 -9.07 -21.91
C VAL A 218 -8.91 -8.65 -21.94
N GLU A 219 -9.81 -9.51 -21.45
CA GLU A 219 -11.24 -9.20 -21.35
C GLU A 219 -11.47 -8.02 -20.36
N PHE A 220 -10.83 -8.05 -19.18
CA PHE A 220 -10.87 -6.97 -18.21
C PHE A 220 -10.42 -5.63 -18.82
N ASP A 221 -9.28 -5.61 -19.50
CA ASP A 221 -8.73 -4.41 -20.11
C ASP A 221 -9.64 -3.83 -21.21
N ALA A 222 -10.24 -4.69 -22.02
CA ALA A 222 -11.12 -4.27 -23.12
C ALA A 222 -12.40 -3.57 -22.58
N GLU A 223 -13.06 -4.21 -21.60
CA GLU A 223 -14.29 -3.68 -21.02
C GLU A 223 -14.00 -2.41 -20.20
N MET A 224 -12.98 -2.42 -19.36
CA MET A 224 -12.57 -1.26 -18.59
C MET A 224 -12.19 -0.09 -19.48
N THR A 225 -11.47 -0.35 -20.59
CA THR A 225 -11.14 0.68 -21.59
C THR A 225 -12.41 1.30 -22.17
N THR A 226 -13.42 0.48 -22.46
CA THR A 226 -14.70 0.94 -23.01
C THR A 226 -15.43 1.88 -22.06
N ILE A 227 -15.41 1.57 -20.74
CA ILE A 227 -15.97 2.43 -19.70
C ILE A 227 -15.17 3.74 -19.65
N LEU A 228 -13.86 3.67 -19.48
CA LEU A 228 -12.99 4.81 -19.19
C LEU A 228 -12.90 5.81 -20.34
N LYS A 229 -13.01 5.36 -21.61
CA LYS A 229 -13.01 6.23 -22.77
C LYS A 229 -14.11 7.29 -22.75
N ARG A 230 -15.23 7.05 -22.09
CA ARG A 230 -16.34 8.01 -21.98
C ARG A 230 -15.99 9.20 -21.08
N TYR A 231 -15.02 9.03 -20.19
CA TYR A 231 -14.61 10.01 -19.19
C TYR A 231 -13.25 10.63 -19.48
N ALA A 232 -12.45 10.01 -20.36
CA ALA A 232 -11.14 10.51 -20.71
C ALA A 232 -11.24 11.77 -21.59
N ARG A 233 -10.37 12.74 -21.34
CA ARG A 233 -10.14 13.90 -22.20
C ARG A 233 -8.73 13.78 -22.78
N ASP A 234 -8.62 13.83 -24.09
CA ASP A 234 -7.34 13.63 -24.82
C ASP A 234 -6.58 12.35 -24.37
N GLY A 235 -7.34 11.28 -24.10
CA GLY A 235 -6.79 10.00 -23.65
C GLY A 235 -6.34 9.96 -22.18
N MET A 236 -6.53 11.04 -21.44
CA MET A 236 -6.16 11.17 -20.04
C MET A 236 -7.37 11.11 -19.12
N LEU A 237 -7.23 10.39 -18.02
CA LEU A 237 -8.15 10.37 -16.88
C LEU A 237 -7.59 11.31 -15.81
N THR A 238 -8.43 12.19 -15.28
CA THR A 238 -8.09 13.06 -14.15
C THR A 238 -9.05 12.78 -13.01
N PHE A 239 -8.51 12.55 -11.83
CA PHE A 239 -9.25 12.19 -10.62
C PHE A 239 -8.51 12.64 -9.39
N ASP A 240 -9.22 12.75 -8.30
CA ASP A 240 -8.63 13.06 -7.01
C ASP A 240 -8.20 11.79 -6.26
N VAL A 241 -7.15 11.91 -5.46
CA VAL A 241 -6.61 10.85 -4.61
C VAL A 241 -6.46 11.39 -3.19
N GLN A 242 -6.82 10.57 -2.22
CA GLN A 242 -6.61 10.83 -0.79
C GLN A 242 -5.92 9.64 -0.13
N THR A 243 -5.18 9.90 0.93
CA THR A 243 -4.61 8.85 1.77
C THR A 243 -5.15 8.96 3.19
N ARG A 244 -5.65 7.87 3.72
CA ARG A 244 -6.01 7.74 5.13
C ARG A 244 -4.80 7.25 5.91
N ILE A 245 -4.51 7.90 7.00
CA ILE A 245 -3.45 7.57 7.94
C ILE A 245 -4.11 7.33 9.29
N GLU A 246 -3.96 6.14 9.82
CA GLU A 246 -4.37 5.77 11.17
C GLU A 246 -3.12 5.54 12.00
N TRP A 247 -3.07 5.97 13.24
CA TRP A 247 -1.94 5.67 14.11
C TRP A 247 -2.38 5.32 15.53
N GLY A 248 -1.56 4.52 16.19
CA GLY A 248 -1.86 4.07 17.53
C GLY A 248 -0.67 3.44 18.22
N ARG A 249 -0.86 3.16 19.50
CA ARG A 249 0.08 2.39 20.31
C ARG A 249 -0.15 0.90 20.08
N VAL A 250 0.91 0.14 20.06
CA VAL A 250 0.84 -1.31 20.10
C VAL A 250 1.15 -1.73 21.54
N ARG A 251 0.20 -2.41 22.19
CA ARG A 251 0.34 -2.89 23.56
C ARG A 251 1.19 -4.16 23.57
N ARG A 252 2.00 -4.31 24.60
CA ARG A 252 2.62 -5.60 24.93
C ARG A 252 1.54 -6.54 25.42
N SER A 253 1.58 -7.79 24.96
CA SER A 253 0.68 -8.87 25.43
C SER A 253 0.98 -9.29 26.85
#